data_11e208bf4d55aebd4fd044b6a94e3d2e
#
_entry.id   11e208bf4d55aebd4fd044b6a94e3d2e
#
_cell.length_a   1.000
_cell.length_b   1.000
_cell.length_c   1.000
_cell.angle_alpha   90.00
_cell.angle_beta   90.00
_cell.angle_gamma   90.00
#
_symmetry.space_group_name_H-M   'P 1'
#
loop_
_entity.id
_entity.type
_entity.pdbx_description
1 polymer ?
#
loop_
_entity_poly.entity_id
_entity_poly.type
_entity_poly.pdbx_seq_one_letter_code
_entity_poly.pdbx_strand_id
1 'polypeptide(L)'
;PPPPPPPPPPHFFFQPYAVKPDAQESRGLGDVYKRQVLIVGLGSQESFGADEFKKACESAMNSISGIKLNNFANYLIIEKVKSTNNYYKSRYFVEAYFSSIYQFDQLKTGKKNKISTPAKMIMGISNSGDSEKIKLGCEHGRSISVGVNIAKDLGNLPANICTPTYLANQSKKFAKKYKKMSVKILNEGTLKKLKMNSFLSVTAGSKEPAKMIVMEYKGAQKQRPYVLVGKGVTFDTGGISIKPSAKMDEMKYDMCGAATVIGAICAVAEMKLPINLNVVVPACENRPSSSATLPGDIVKSMSGQTIEILNTDAEGRLILCDALTYSERFNPKYIVDVATLTGACVVALGHIRTAIMSNNEDLSNNLMDAADKASDKAWKMPMGSEYDNQLKSNFADMANIGSGYGGSITAACFLGRFTKNMKWAHLDIAGTAWKSGAQKGSTGRPVPMLSEFIINQSKKNS
;
A
#
# COMPACT_ATOMS: atom_id res chain seq x y z
N PRO A 1 28.52 6.76 11.46
CA PRO A 1 27.60 6.12 12.37
C PRO A 1 26.19 6.12 11.79
N PRO A 2 25.39 5.05 11.98
CA PRO A 2 24.01 5.04 11.52
C PRO A 2 23.21 6.13 12.26
N PRO A 3 22.20 6.74 11.61
CA PRO A 3 21.34 7.70 12.28
C PRO A 3 20.64 7.07 13.48
N PRO A 4 20.38 7.81 14.57
CA PRO A 4 19.69 7.28 15.73
C PRO A 4 18.29 6.80 15.35
N PRO A 5 17.76 5.77 16.05
CA PRO A 5 16.42 5.28 15.82
C PRO A 5 15.40 6.41 16.05
N PRO A 6 14.28 6.43 15.32
CA PRO A 6 13.21 7.40 15.54
C PRO A 6 12.69 7.27 16.98
N PRO A 7 12.25 8.39 17.59
CA PRO A 7 11.68 8.36 18.94
C PRO A 7 10.48 7.41 19.00
N PRO A 8 10.25 6.75 20.14
CA PRO A 8 9.11 5.89 20.31
C PRO A 8 7.82 6.70 20.09
N PRO A 9 6.80 6.10 19.44
CA PRO A 9 5.53 6.77 19.23
C PRO A 9 4.87 7.11 20.57
N PRO A 10 4.08 8.19 20.64
CA PRO A 10 3.41 8.60 21.86
C PRO A 10 2.55 7.46 22.42
N HIS A 11 2.65 7.25 23.73
CA HIS A 11 1.82 6.29 24.42
C HIS A 11 0.37 6.80 24.47
N PHE A 12 -0.57 6.00 23.95
CA PHE A 12 -2.00 6.29 24.12
C PHE A 12 -2.44 5.82 25.50
N PHE A 13 -2.72 6.77 26.40
CA PHE A 13 -3.37 6.47 27.67
C PHE A 13 -4.87 6.73 27.53
N PHE A 14 -5.68 5.70 27.66
CA PHE A 14 -7.12 5.80 27.77
C PHE A 14 -7.51 6.03 29.21
N GLN A 15 -8.03 7.23 29.53
CA GLN A 15 -8.84 7.44 30.72
C GLN A 15 -10.24 7.82 30.25
N PRO A 16 -11.27 7.04 30.58
CA PRO A 16 -12.65 7.43 30.31
C PRO A 16 -13.02 8.60 31.23
N TYR A 17 -13.20 9.78 30.65
CA TYR A 17 -13.85 10.90 31.35
C TYR A 17 -15.27 11.02 30.83
N ALA A 18 -16.26 10.82 31.72
CA ALA A 18 -17.64 11.17 31.44
C ALA A 18 -17.73 12.69 31.28
N VAL A 19 -18.35 13.16 30.22
CA VAL A 19 -18.68 14.57 30.03
C VAL A 19 -19.77 14.92 31.05
N LYS A 20 -19.45 15.69 32.10
CA LYS A 20 -20.47 16.33 32.94
C LYS A 20 -20.97 17.56 32.22
N PRO A 21 -22.32 17.82 32.20
CA PRO A 21 -22.89 18.92 31.46
C PRO A 21 -22.88 20.28 32.21
N ASP A 22 -22.05 20.49 33.19
CA ASP A 22 -21.97 21.76 33.89
C ASP A 22 -20.61 22.43 33.70
N ALA A 23 -20.57 23.39 32.78
CA ALA A 23 -19.49 24.35 32.70
C ALA A 23 -19.78 25.46 33.72
N GLN A 24 -19.28 25.33 34.93
CA GLN A 24 -19.26 26.43 35.90
C GLN A 24 -18.09 27.36 35.58
N GLU A 25 -18.40 28.62 35.24
CA GLU A 25 -17.43 29.69 35.03
C GLU A 25 -16.59 29.89 36.30
N SER A 26 -15.31 29.58 36.25
CA SER A 26 -14.36 29.98 37.27
C SER A 26 -13.65 31.26 36.82
N ARG A 27 -13.89 32.36 37.52
CA ARG A 27 -13.18 33.63 37.37
C ARG A 27 -11.72 33.48 37.79
N GLY A 28 -10.81 33.71 36.83
CA GLY A 28 -9.38 33.83 37.06
C GLY A 28 -8.67 34.30 35.81
N LEU A 29 -8.31 35.55 35.71
CA LEU A 29 -7.67 36.24 34.58
C LEU A 29 -6.25 35.73 34.22
N GLY A 30 -5.76 34.68 34.85
CA GLY A 30 -4.42 34.12 34.60
C GLY A 30 -4.34 32.94 33.66
N ASP A 31 -5.45 32.32 33.28
CA ASP A 31 -5.47 31.02 32.52
C ASP A 31 -6.08 31.11 31.12
N VAL A 32 -6.36 32.30 30.61
CA VAL A 32 -7.08 32.54 29.34
C VAL A 32 -6.28 31.99 28.12
N TYR A 33 -4.98 31.87 28.23
CA TYR A 33 -4.12 31.38 27.11
C TYR A 33 -3.88 29.87 27.10
N LYS A 34 -4.39 29.11 28.04
CA LYS A 34 -4.11 27.67 28.15
C LYS A 34 -5.19 26.76 27.56
N ARG A 35 -6.34 27.29 27.15
CA ARG A 35 -7.45 26.52 26.58
C ARG A 35 -7.90 27.14 25.27
N GLN A 36 -7.45 26.53 24.17
CA GLN A 36 -7.90 26.87 22.81
C GLN A 36 -8.87 25.81 22.30
N VAL A 37 -9.91 26.26 21.59
CA VAL A 37 -10.89 25.39 20.94
C VAL A 37 -10.75 25.55 19.43
N LEU A 38 -10.52 24.46 18.74
CA LEU A 38 -10.58 24.39 17.29
C LEU A 38 -11.99 23.95 16.87
N ILE A 39 -12.68 24.82 16.13
CA ILE A 39 -13.97 24.50 15.53
C ILE A 39 -13.73 24.02 14.10
N VAL A 40 -14.34 22.90 13.75
CA VAL A 40 -14.22 22.27 12.42
C VAL A 40 -15.58 22.23 11.77
N GLY A 41 -15.72 22.84 10.58
CA GLY A 41 -16.93 22.75 9.78
C GLY A 41 -17.13 21.34 9.22
N LEU A 42 -18.31 20.77 9.42
CA LEU A 42 -18.63 19.40 8.99
C LEU A 42 -19.46 19.34 7.69
N GLY A 43 -19.90 20.49 7.19
CA GLY A 43 -20.78 20.56 6.01
C GLY A 43 -22.24 20.22 6.36
N SER A 44 -22.99 19.74 5.34
CA SER A 44 -24.40 19.37 5.54
C SER A 44 -24.53 18.02 6.26
N GLN A 45 -25.40 17.96 7.26
CA GLN A 45 -25.71 16.74 8.01
C GLN A 45 -26.27 15.62 7.09
N GLU A 46 -26.96 16.02 6.02
CA GLU A 46 -27.55 15.06 5.07
C GLU A 46 -26.50 14.28 4.27
N SER A 47 -25.33 14.89 3.98
CA SER A 47 -24.24 14.27 3.23
C SER A 47 -23.08 13.78 4.10
N PHE A 48 -23.16 13.96 5.45
CA PHE A 48 -22.04 13.69 6.34
C PHE A 48 -21.85 12.18 6.57
N GLY A 49 -21.00 11.59 5.75
CA GLY A 49 -20.60 10.17 5.77
C GLY A 49 -19.14 9.97 6.17
N ALA A 50 -18.63 8.77 5.94
CA ALA A 50 -17.26 8.37 6.28
C ALA A 50 -16.19 9.25 5.59
N ASP A 51 -16.38 9.56 4.31
CA ASP A 51 -15.44 10.38 3.53
C ASP A 51 -15.36 11.82 4.06
N GLU A 52 -16.53 12.44 4.35
CA GLU A 52 -16.61 13.79 4.89
C GLU A 52 -16.01 13.84 6.31
N PHE A 53 -16.28 12.83 7.13
CA PHE A 53 -15.67 12.72 8.46
C PHE A 53 -14.15 12.60 8.38
N LYS A 54 -13.62 11.77 7.47
CA LYS A 54 -12.18 11.62 7.27
C LYS A 54 -11.55 12.95 6.84
N LYS A 55 -12.16 13.66 5.88
CA LYS A 55 -11.72 15.01 5.46
C LYS A 55 -11.74 16.01 6.62
N ALA A 56 -12.76 15.97 7.47
CA ALA A 56 -12.84 16.84 8.66
C ALA A 56 -11.70 16.54 9.63
N CYS A 57 -11.38 15.26 9.86
CA CYS A 57 -10.23 14.85 10.67
C CYS A 57 -8.91 15.33 10.05
N GLU A 58 -8.71 15.17 8.75
CA GLU A 58 -7.52 15.63 8.03
C GLU A 58 -7.37 17.15 8.12
N SER A 59 -8.45 17.91 7.93
CA SER A 59 -8.46 19.37 8.06
C SER A 59 -8.12 19.80 9.48
N ALA A 60 -8.73 19.18 10.50
CA ALA A 60 -8.44 19.45 11.90
C ALA A 60 -6.95 19.19 12.22
N MET A 61 -6.42 18.04 11.81
CA MET A 61 -5.03 17.68 12.11
C MET A 61 -4.03 18.56 11.37
N ASN A 62 -4.31 18.94 10.13
CA ASN A 62 -3.47 19.88 9.37
C ASN A 62 -3.47 21.28 10.02
N SER A 63 -4.61 21.74 10.56
CA SER A 63 -4.72 23.04 11.21
C SER A 63 -3.92 23.14 12.50
N ILE A 64 -3.74 22.04 13.23
CA ILE A 64 -2.93 22.01 14.46
C ILE A 64 -1.49 21.54 14.20
N SER A 65 -1.19 21.09 13.00
CA SER A 65 0.16 20.68 12.59
C SER A 65 1.11 21.89 12.67
N GLY A 66 2.19 21.77 13.42
CA GLY A 66 3.14 22.87 13.64
C GLY A 66 2.82 23.73 14.89
N ILE A 67 1.66 23.59 15.52
CA ILE A 67 1.38 24.20 16.80
C ILE A 67 1.99 23.36 17.91
N LYS A 68 2.73 23.99 18.82
CA LYS A 68 3.30 23.28 19.98
C LYS A 68 2.20 22.99 21.00
N LEU A 69 1.65 21.79 20.95
CA LEU A 69 0.62 21.31 21.87
C LEU A 69 1.21 20.23 22.79
N ASN A 70 0.94 20.34 24.10
CA ASN A 70 1.29 19.27 25.04
C ASN A 70 0.26 18.14 24.97
N ASN A 71 -1.03 18.50 24.90
CA ASN A 71 -2.15 17.58 24.77
C ASN A 71 -3.32 18.24 24.06
N PHE A 72 -4.23 17.45 23.50
CA PHE A 72 -5.52 17.93 23.02
C PHE A 72 -6.62 16.86 23.19
N ALA A 73 -7.87 17.32 23.25
CA ALA A 73 -9.04 16.46 23.27
C ALA A 73 -9.78 16.55 21.93
N ASN A 74 -10.17 15.41 21.40
CA ASN A 74 -10.93 15.28 20.17
C ASN A 74 -12.38 14.90 20.48
N TYR A 75 -13.30 15.77 20.11
CA TYR A 75 -14.75 15.56 20.23
C TYR A 75 -15.44 15.28 18.89
N LEU A 76 -14.73 15.32 17.74
CA LEU A 76 -15.31 14.94 16.45
C LEU A 76 -15.87 13.51 16.46
N ILE A 77 -15.27 12.64 17.27
CA ILE A 77 -15.67 11.23 17.36
C ILE A 77 -17.08 11.04 17.92
N ILE A 78 -17.63 12.00 18.68
CA ILE A 78 -19.00 11.89 19.23
C ILE A 78 -20.07 12.24 18.18
N GLU A 79 -19.70 12.88 17.09
CA GLU A 79 -20.63 13.27 16.04
C GLU A 79 -21.28 12.05 15.35
N LYS A 80 -22.53 12.22 14.92
CA LYS A 80 -23.26 11.19 14.16
C LYS A 80 -22.77 11.21 12.73
N VAL A 81 -22.25 10.07 12.25
CA VAL A 81 -21.74 9.88 10.88
C VAL A 81 -22.52 8.75 10.23
N LYS A 82 -23.07 8.98 9.03
CA LYS A 82 -23.83 7.97 8.28
C LYS A 82 -22.95 6.76 7.99
N SER A 83 -23.53 5.57 8.17
CA SER A 83 -22.89 4.28 7.84
C SER A 83 -21.52 4.03 8.48
N THR A 84 -21.22 4.71 9.61
CA THR A 84 -19.93 4.64 10.29
C THR A 84 -20.12 4.48 11.79
N ASN A 85 -19.31 3.66 12.41
CA ASN A 85 -19.32 3.43 13.86
C ASN A 85 -18.08 4.03 14.55
N ASN A 86 -18.06 3.97 15.88
CA ASN A 86 -16.99 4.59 16.67
C ASN A 86 -15.62 3.94 16.46
N TYR A 87 -15.54 2.66 16.05
CA TYR A 87 -14.30 2.02 15.63
C TYR A 87 -13.69 2.72 14.40
N TYR A 88 -14.47 2.93 13.34
CA TYR A 88 -13.96 3.59 12.13
C TYR A 88 -13.68 5.07 12.37
N LYS A 89 -14.52 5.79 13.13
CA LYS A 89 -14.28 7.18 13.45
C LYS A 89 -12.97 7.40 14.18
N SER A 90 -12.67 6.60 15.21
CA SER A 90 -11.40 6.67 15.94
C SER A 90 -10.20 6.29 15.06
N ARG A 91 -10.36 5.28 14.22
CA ARG A 91 -9.34 4.85 13.27
C ARG A 91 -9.00 5.96 12.26
N TYR A 92 -9.99 6.56 11.60
CA TYR A 92 -9.78 7.66 10.63
C TYR A 92 -9.10 8.86 11.27
N PHE A 93 -9.50 9.20 12.50
CA PHE A 93 -8.87 10.29 13.21
C PHE A 93 -7.38 10.04 13.47
N VAL A 94 -7.01 8.84 13.91
CA VAL A 94 -5.62 8.47 14.15
C VAL A 94 -4.82 8.40 12.84
N GLU A 95 -5.40 7.86 11.77
CA GLU A 95 -4.78 7.87 10.44
C GLU A 95 -4.54 9.31 9.95
N ALA A 96 -5.50 10.22 10.11
CA ALA A 96 -5.36 11.63 9.77
C ALA A 96 -4.24 12.31 10.58
N TYR A 97 -4.16 12.03 11.88
CA TYR A 97 -3.08 12.53 12.73
C TYR A 97 -1.70 12.09 12.22
N PHE A 98 -1.48 10.77 12.00
CA PHE A 98 -0.19 10.30 11.52
C PHE A 98 0.14 10.80 10.10
N SER A 99 -0.87 11.02 9.27
CA SER A 99 -0.68 11.62 7.95
C SER A 99 -0.21 13.08 8.03
N SER A 100 -0.76 13.87 8.98
CA SER A 100 -0.42 15.30 9.14
C SER A 100 0.99 15.54 9.69
N ILE A 101 1.54 14.58 10.43
CA ILE A 101 2.90 14.69 10.99
C ILE A 101 3.97 13.97 10.16
N TYR A 102 3.56 13.29 9.08
CA TYR A 102 4.52 12.59 8.24
C TYR A 102 5.41 13.56 7.47
N GLN A 103 6.73 13.37 7.58
CA GLN A 103 7.74 14.10 6.82
C GLN A 103 8.77 13.14 6.24
N PHE A 104 9.15 13.37 4.99
CA PHE A 104 10.29 12.70 4.36
C PHE A 104 11.45 13.70 4.27
N ASP A 105 12.31 13.68 5.25
CA ASP A 105 13.46 14.63 5.38
C ASP A 105 14.82 13.94 5.55
N GLN A 106 14.85 12.60 5.46
CA GLN A 106 16.06 11.82 5.76
C GLN A 106 17.24 12.12 4.82
N LEU A 107 16.99 12.71 3.65
CA LEU A 107 18.02 13.09 2.67
C LEU A 107 18.31 14.60 2.66
N LYS A 108 17.64 15.39 3.53
CA LYS A 108 17.89 16.83 3.65
C LYS A 108 19.00 17.10 4.65
N THR A 109 19.95 17.98 4.28
CA THR A 109 21.11 18.33 5.12
C THR A 109 20.89 19.54 6.03
N GLY A 110 19.86 20.36 5.74
CA GLY A 110 19.51 21.54 6.54
C GLY A 110 18.85 21.21 7.89
N LYS A 111 18.56 22.25 8.70
CA LYS A 111 17.80 22.09 9.94
C LYS A 111 16.46 21.38 9.66
N LYS A 112 16.28 20.23 10.28
CA LYS A 112 15.01 19.51 10.22
C LYS A 112 13.97 20.25 11.05
N ASN A 113 12.89 20.70 10.43
CA ASN A 113 11.75 21.23 11.16
C ASN A 113 11.06 20.05 11.84
N LYS A 114 11.37 19.85 13.14
CA LYS A 114 10.66 18.86 13.93
C LYS A 114 9.21 19.33 14.12
N ILE A 115 8.25 18.59 13.55
CA ILE A 115 6.85 18.79 13.91
C ILE A 115 6.70 18.43 15.39
N SER A 116 6.17 19.39 16.17
CA SER A 116 5.86 19.13 17.56
C SER A 116 4.70 18.14 17.63
N THR A 117 4.92 17.00 18.28
CA THR A 117 3.86 16.01 18.50
C THR A 117 3.33 16.12 19.92
N PRO A 118 2.00 16.11 20.14
CA PRO A 118 1.44 16.13 21.49
C PRO A 118 1.81 14.87 22.24
N ALA A 119 2.11 15.01 23.51
CA ALA A 119 2.42 13.89 24.40
C ALA A 119 1.18 13.01 24.66
N LYS A 120 -0.03 13.59 24.58
CA LYS A 120 -1.30 12.91 24.86
C LYS A 120 -2.41 13.39 23.96
N MET A 121 -3.15 12.46 23.37
CA MET A 121 -4.44 12.69 22.69
C MET A 121 -5.56 12.05 23.50
N ILE A 122 -6.62 12.79 23.75
CA ILE A 122 -7.80 12.36 24.51
C ILE A 122 -8.96 12.23 23.53
N MET A 123 -9.62 11.08 23.51
CA MET A 123 -10.83 10.87 22.72
C MET A 123 -12.06 11.08 23.56
N GLY A 124 -12.93 12.02 23.18
CA GLY A 124 -14.24 12.18 23.76
C GLY A 124 -15.11 10.96 23.51
N ILE A 125 -15.87 10.50 24.50
CA ILE A 125 -16.84 9.42 24.37
C ILE A 125 -18.18 9.87 24.90
N SER A 126 -19.26 9.55 24.18
CA SER A 126 -20.64 9.81 24.62
C SER A 126 -21.22 8.65 25.43
N ASN A 127 -20.68 7.44 25.24
CA ASN A 127 -21.12 6.22 25.93
C ASN A 127 -19.89 5.38 26.33
N SER A 128 -19.80 5.02 27.59
CA SER A 128 -18.71 4.19 28.14
C SER A 128 -18.63 2.80 27.47
N GLY A 129 -19.77 2.23 27.02
CA GLY A 129 -19.82 0.96 26.29
C GLY A 129 -19.09 0.95 24.95
N ASP A 130 -18.75 2.12 24.40
CA ASP A 130 -17.98 2.24 23.14
C ASP A 130 -16.46 2.31 23.36
N SER A 131 -15.99 2.36 24.60
CA SER A 131 -14.58 2.53 24.95
C SER A 131 -13.67 1.50 24.28
N GLU A 132 -14.01 0.21 24.33
CA GLU A 132 -13.20 -0.85 23.72
C GLU A 132 -13.16 -0.78 22.19
N LYS A 133 -14.28 -0.40 21.55
CA LYS A 133 -14.33 -0.20 20.08
C LYS A 133 -13.46 0.97 19.66
N ILE A 134 -13.49 2.08 20.40
CA ILE A 134 -12.68 3.26 20.14
C ILE A 134 -11.20 2.94 20.33
N LYS A 135 -10.85 2.25 21.40
CA LYS A 135 -9.48 1.81 21.69
C LYS A 135 -8.95 0.94 20.56
N LEU A 136 -9.70 -0.08 20.15
CA LEU A 136 -9.33 -0.94 19.03
C LEU A 136 -9.17 -0.16 17.72
N GLY A 137 -10.06 0.80 17.45
CA GLY A 137 -9.96 1.67 16.29
C GLY A 137 -8.69 2.51 16.30
N CYS A 138 -8.31 3.08 17.45
CA CYS A 138 -7.06 3.83 17.61
C CYS A 138 -5.83 2.93 17.43
N GLU A 139 -5.81 1.72 17.98
CA GLU A 139 -4.71 0.76 17.85
C GLU A 139 -4.54 0.33 16.39
N HIS A 140 -5.64 0.01 15.69
CA HIS A 140 -5.61 -0.32 14.28
C HIS A 140 -5.20 0.87 13.41
N GLY A 141 -5.74 2.07 13.67
CA GLY A 141 -5.34 3.30 12.95
C GLY A 141 -3.86 3.59 13.07
N ARG A 142 -3.28 3.42 14.27
CA ARG A 142 -1.83 3.54 14.50
C ARG A 142 -1.05 2.50 13.69
N SER A 143 -1.47 1.24 13.75
CA SER A 143 -0.77 0.14 13.09
C SER A 143 -0.80 0.27 11.57
N ILE A 144 -1.95 0.68 11.00
CA ILE A 144 -2.10 0.97 9.58
C ILE A 144 -1.21 2.14 9.18
N SER A 145 -1.17 3.21 9.99
CA SER A 145 -0.30 4.36 9.74
C SER A 145 1.19 4.01 9.74
N VAL A 146 1.63 3.05 10.58
CA VAL A 146 3.00 2.49 10.49
C VAL A 146 3.24 1.87 9.13
N GLY A 147 2.31 1.06 8.63
CA GLY A 147 2.41 0.45 7.30
C GLY A 147 2.40 1.48 6.17
N VAL A 148 1.54 2.49 6.25
CA VAL A 148 1.48 3.62 5.29
C VAL A 148 2.80 4.38 5.26
N ASN A 149 3.38 4.68 6.43
CA ASN A 149 4.65 5.41 6.51
C ASN A 149 5.81 4.59 5.94
N ILE A 150 5.86 3.26 6.21
CA ILE A 150 6.84 2.37 5.58
C ILE A 150 6.72 2.42 4.06
N ALA A 151 5.49 2.33 3.51
CA ALA A 151 5.28 2.40 2.07
C ALA A 151 5.67 3.76 1.49
N LYS A 152 5.36 4.86 2.18
CA LYS A 152 5.76 6.22 1.78
C LYS A 152 7.27 6.41 1.84
N ASP A 153 7.93 5.93 2.89
CA ASP A 153 9.38 6.05 3.03
C ASP A 153 10.11 5.30 1.91
N LEU A 154 9.71 4.06 1.63
CA LEU A 154 10.30 3.28 0.54
C LEU A 154 10.07 3.93 -0.83
N GLY A 155 8.82 4.36 -1.12
CA GLY A 155 8.48 4.98 -2.39
C GLY A 155 9.13 6.37 -2.60
N ASN A 156 9.37 7.14 -1.54
CA ASN A 156 9.97 8.47 -1.65
C ASN A 156 11.48 8.44 -1.85
N LEU A 157 12.16 7.35 -1.51
CA LEU A 157 13.58 7.19 -1.77
C LEU A 157 13.89 7.26 -3.27
N PRO A 158 15.03 7.87 -3.67
CA PRO A 158 15.49 7.81 -5.04
C PRO A 158 16.05 6.42 -5.36
N ALA A 159 16.04 6.05 -6.64
CA ALA A 159 16.43 4.71 -7.11
C ALA A 159 17.90 4.35 -6.83
N ASN A 160 18.79 5.33 -6.76
CA ASN A 160 20.18 5.10 -6.38
C ASN A 160 20.36 4.66 -4.91
N ILE A 161 19.32 4.78 -4.10
CA ILE A 161 19.27 4.29 -2.70
C ILE A 161 18.32 3.10 -2.60
N CYS A 162 17.08 3.25 -3.08
CA CYS A 162 16.06 2.19 -3.03
C CYS A 162 16.25 1.20 -4.19
N THR A 163 17.36 0.46 -4.14
CA THR A 163 17.66 -0.63 -5.10
C THR A 163 16.95 -1.93 -4.69
N PRO A 164 16.88 -2.96 -5.56
CA PRO A 164 16.41 -4.29 -5.21
C PRO A 164 17.10 -4.86 -3.97
N THR A 165 18.42 -4.67 -3.85
CA THR A 165 19.20 -5.09 -2.68
C THR A 165 18.81 -4.30 -1.42
N TYR A 166 18.55 -3.00 -1.53
CA TYR A 166 18.06 -2.19 -0.42
C TYR A 166 16.70 -2.69 0.09
N LEU A 167 15.73 -2.92 -0.82
CA LEU A 167 14.41 -3.47 -0.46
C LEU A 167 14.53 -4.80 0.29
N ALA A 168 15.40 -5.70 -0.20
CA ALA A 168 15.67 -6.99 0.45
C ALA A 168 16.23 -6.80 1.87
N ASN A 169 17.16 -5.86 2.05
CA ASN A 169 17.77 -5.56 3.36
C ASN A 169 16.78 -4.90 4.33
N GLN A 170 15.92 -3.98 3.85
CA GLN A 170 14.85 -3.40 4.67
C GLN A 170 13.84 -4.45 5.11
N SER A 171 13.44 -5.35 4.21
CA SER A 171 12.54 -6.47 4.53
C SER A 171 13.12 -7.36 5.63
N LYS A 172 14.44 -7.63 5.63
CA LYS A 172 15.12 -8.34 6.72
C LYS A 172 15.04 -7.57 8.05
N LYS A 173 15.21 -6.23 8.02
CA LYS A 173 15.08 -5.39 9.22
C LYS A 173 13.65 -5.43 9.79
N PHE A 174 12.63 -5.31 8.92
CA PHE A 174 11.24 -5.41 9.33
C PHE A 174 10.92 -6.79 9.93
N ALA A 175 11.37 -7.88 9.29
CA ALA A 175 11.16 -9.22 9.82
C ALA A 175 11.76 -9.42 11.21
N LYS A 176 12.95 -8.84 11.47
CA LYS A 176 13.58 -8.89 12.81
C LYS A 176 12.77 -8.17 13.89
N LYS A 177 11.98 -7.15 13.52
CA LYS A 177 11.16 -6.39 14.47
C LYS A 177 9.98 -7.20 15.03
N TYR A 178 9.47 -8.17 14.26
CA TYR A 178 8.23 -8.90 14.58
C TYR A 178 8.49 -10.40 14.78
N LYS A 179 8.27 -10.91 16.01
CA LYS A 179 8.58 -12.31 16.39
C LYS A 179 7.93 -13.38 15.50
N LYS A 180 6.77 -13.08 14.90
CA LYS A 180 6.01 -14.01 14.05
C LYS A 180 6.29 -13.83 12.55
N MET A 181 7.28 -13.00 12.20
CA MET A 181 7.63 -12.68 10.82
C MET A 181 8.98 -13.28 10.45
N SER A 182 9.05 -13.89 9.28
CA SER A 182 10.30 -14.35 8.67
C SER A 182 10.46 -13.78 7.26
N VAL A 183 11.68 -13.81 6.72
CA VAL A 183 11.98 -13.36 5.37
C VAL A 183 13.00 -14.30 4.71
N LYS A 184 12.73 -14.64 3.46
CA LYS A 184 13.64 -15.36 2.58
C LYS A 184 13.92 -14.52 1.34
N ILE A 185 15.19 -14.39 0.97
CA ILE A 185 15.62 -13.68 -0.24
C ILE A 185 16.15 -14.69 -1.24
N LEU A 186 15.55 -14.73 -2.43
CA LEU A 186 16.03 -15.53 -3.55
C LEU A 186 16.88 -14.64 -4.47
N ASN A 187 18.14 -15.00 -4.66
CA ASN A 187 19.06 -14.33 -5.56
C ASN A 187 18.93 -14.90 -6.98
N GLU A 188 19.49 -14.23 -7.98
CA GLU A 188 19.40 -14.60 -9.39
C GLU A 188 19.77 -16.05 -9.68
N GLY A 189 20.80 -16.59 -9.03
CA GLY A 189 21.15 -18.00 -9.16
C GLY A 189 20.02 -18.96 -8.78
N THR A 190 19.20 -18.57 -7.77
CA THR A 190 18.01 -19.32 -7.39
C THR A 190 16.87 -19.09 -8.38
N LEU A 191 16.70 -17.85 -8.87
CA LEU A 191 15.67 -17.50 -9.86
C LEU A 191 15.91 -18.26 -11.17
N LYS A 192 17.18 -18.37 -11.62
CA LYS A 192 17.59 -19.20 -12.78
C LYS A 192 17.24 -20.68 -12.59
N LYS A 193 17.55 -21.26 -11.42
CA LYS A 193 17.18 -22.65 -11.09
C LYS A 193 15.67 -22.88 -11.08
N LEU A 194 14.89 -21.86 -10.69
CA LEU A 194 13.42 -21.88 -10.70
C LEU A 194 12.83 -21.57 -12.10
N LYS A 195 13.68 -21.32 -13.10
CA LYS A 195 13.28 -21.00 -14.49
C LYS A 195 12.39 -19.74 -14.57
N MET A 196 12.64 -18.75 -13.72
CA MET A 196 11.94 -17.46 -13.73
C MET A 196 12.50 -16.54 -14.82
N ASN A 197 12.49 -17.01 -16.08
CA ASN A 197 13.17 -16.27 -17.14
C ASN A 197 12.39 -15.04 -17.59
N SER A 198 11.08 -15.00 -17.39
CA SER A 198 10.28 -13.79 -17.63
C SER A 198 10.68 -12.66 -16.68
N PHE A 199 10.90 -12.98 -15.40
CA PHE A 199 11.42 -12.01 -14.44
C PHE A 199 12.87 -11.60 -14.77
N LEU A 200 13.72 -12.56 -15.08
CA LEU A 200 15.14 -12.32 -15.37
C LEU A 200 15.36 -11.53 -16.68
N SER A 201 14.46 -11.61 -17.65
CA SER A 201 14.56 -10.83 -18.89
C SER A 201 14.45 -9.32 -18.61
N VAL A 202 13.63 -8.90 -17.66
CA VAL A 202 13.47 -7.48 -17.30
C VAL A 202 14.76 -6.94 -16.69
N THR A 203 15.45 -7.71 -15.86
CA THR A 203 16.69 -7.28 -15.18
C THR A 203 17.93 -7.39 -16.05
N ALA A 204 17.86 -7.99 -17.23
CA ALA A 204 19.04 -8.30 -18.08
C ALA A 204 19.89 -7.06 -18.41
N GLY A 205 19.28 -5.88 -18.49
CA GLY A 205 19.95 -4.62 -18.76
C GLY A 205 20.57 -3.93 -17.54
N SER A 206 20.31 -4.41 -16.32
CA SER A 206 20.78 -3.78 -15.09
C SER A 206 22.04 -4.45 -14.53
N LYS A 207 22.92 -3.65 -13.89
CA LYS A 207 24.02 -4.14 -13.06
C LYS A 207 23.56 -4.52 -11.65
N GLU A 208 22.42 -3.98 -11.18
CA GLU A 208 21.84 -4.28 -9.87
C GLU A 208 21.12 -5.63 -9.95
N PRO A 209 21.51 -6.62 -9.12
CA PRO A 209 20.97 -7.96 -9.23
C PRO A 209 19.52 -8.04 -8.76
N ALA A 210 18.69 -8.79 -9.51
CA ALA A 210 17.32 -9.08 -9.14
C ALA A 210 17.22 -9.83 -7.80
N LYS A 211 16.15 -9.55 -7.06
CA LYS A 211 15.81 -10.19 -5.78
C LYS A 211 14.35 -10.58 -5.76
N MET A 212 14.04 -11.84 -5.42
CA MET A 212 12.69 -12.20 -4.98
C MET A 212 12.67 -12.17 -3.45
N ILE A 213 11.85 -11.29 -2.89
CA ILE A 213 11.69 -11.13 -1.45
C ILE A 213 10.43 -11.87 -1.04
N VAL A 214 10.54 -12.82 -0.12
CA VAL A 214 9.41 -13.57 0.41
C VAL A 214 9.35 -13.34 1.92
N MET A 215 8.28 -12.66 2.37
CA MET A 215 8.02 -12.42 3.79
C MET A 215 6.82 -13.26 4.23
N GLU A 216 6.90 -13.86 5.41
CA GLU A 216 5.84 -14.68 5.96
C GLU A 216 5.51 -14.21 7.38
N TYR A 217 4.24 -13.89 7.63
CA TYR A 217 3.70 -13.63 8.97
C TYR A 217 2.80 -14.79 9.37
N LYS A 218 3.12 -15.47 10.48
CA LYS A 218 2.40 -16.64 11.01
C LYS A 218 1.62 -16.25 12.26
N GLY A 219 0.45 -15.61 12.06
CA GLY A 219 -0.42 -15.16 13.15
C GLY A 219 -1.37 -16.23 13.66
N ALA A 220 -1.72 -17.22 12.82
CA ALA A 220 -2.66 -18.29 13.11
C ALA A 220 -2.03 -19.68 12.90
N GLN A 221 -2.57 -20.69 13.62
CA GLN A 221 -2.18 -22.08 13.41
C GLN A 221 -3.08 -22.74 12.34
N LYS A 222 -2.46 -23.63 11.51
CA LYS A 222 -3.17 -24.51 10.55
C LYS A 222 -4.13 -23.83 9.56
N GLN A 223 -3.94 -22.51 9.28
CA GLN A 223 -4.74 -21.78 8.30
C GLN A 223 -3.96 -21.58 7.00
N ARG A 224 -4.66 -21.71 5.86
CA ARG A 224 -4.10 -21.34 4.55
C ARG A 224 -3.76 -19.84 4.56
N PRO A 225 -2.57 -19.44 4.04
CA PRO A 225 -2.19 -18.04 4.04
C PRO A 225 -3.00 -17.24 3.01
N TYR A 226 -3.07 -15.94 3.22
CA TYR A 226 -3.33 -14.95 2.19
C TYR A 226 -1.99 -14.55 1.58
N VAL A 227 -1.96 -14.24 0.28
CA VAL A 227 -0.71 -13.83 -0.38
C VAL A 227 -0.91 -12.47 -1.03
N LEU A 228 0.02 -11.55 -0.77
CA LEU A 228 0.12 -10.28 -1.45
C LEU A 228 1.39 -10.29 -2.32
N VAL A 229 1.26 -9.97 -3.60
CA VAL A 229 2.39 -9.87 -4.52
C VAL A 229 2.57 -8.42 -4.91
N GLY A 230 3.77 -7.85 -4.78
CA GLY A 230 4.00 -6.43 -5.05
C GLY A 230 5.01 -6.19 -6.16
N LYS A 231 4.67 -5.45 -7.22
CA LYS A 231 5.60 -5.00 -8.25
C LYS A 231 6.74 -4.20 -7.61
N GLY A 232 7.99 -4.63 -7.85
CA GLY A 232 9.18 -4.06 -7.25
C GLY A 232 10.20 -3.52 -8.26
N VAL A 233 9.76 -2.88 -9.34
CA VAL A 233 10.66 -2.22 -10.30
C VAL A 233 11.16 -0.92 -9.67
N THR A 234 12.39 -0.93 -9.15
CA THR A 234 12.93 0.20 -8.37
C THR A 234 13.26 1.42 -9.22
N PHE A 235 13.49 1.23 -10.50
CA PHE A 235 13.48 2.26 -11.52
C PHE A 235 13.14 1.67 -12.88
N ASP A 236 12.21 2.31 -13.59
CA ASP A 236 11.77 1.88 -14.91
C ASP A 236 12.10 2.92 -15.98
N THR A 237 13.04 2.58 -16.86
CA THR A 237 13.35 3.39 -18.03
C THR A 237 12.52 3.02 -19.25
N GLY A 238 11.76 1.91 -19.18
CA GLY A 238 11.15 1.23 -20.34
C GLY A 238 12.05 0.20 -20.99
N GLY A 239 13.31 0.10 -20.59
CA GLY A 239 14.31 -0.76 -21.27
C GLY A 239 14.66 -0.21 -22.66
N ILE A 240 14.73 -1.09 -23.67
CA ILE A 240 14.97 -0.70 -25.08
C ILE A 240 13.77 0.09 -25.66
N SER A 241 12.53 -0.22 -25.26
CA SER A 241 11.34 0.60 -25.52
C SER A 241 11.31 1.82 -24.61
N ILE A 242 12.29 2.73 -24.75
CA ILE A 242 12.59 3.78 -23.77
C ILE A 242 11.46 4.77 -23.61
N LYS A 243 11.18 5.12 -22.35
CA LYS A 243 10.20 6.15 -22.00
C LYS A 243 10.64 7.55 -22.44
N PRO A 244 9.71 8.48 -22.72
CA PRO A 244 10.03 9.90 -22.84
C PRO A 244 10.73 10.41 -21.57
N SER A 245 11.66 11.36 -21.71
CA SER A 245 12.39 11.94 -20.55
C SER A 245 11.48 12.69 -19.58
N ALA A 246 10.38 13.26 -20.07
CA ALA A 246 9.40 13.98 -19.27
C ALA A 246 8.78 13.05 -18.21
N LYS A 247 8.90 13.44 -16.92
CA LYS A 247 8.43 12.68 -15.75
C LYS A 247 9.10 11.30 -15.55
N MET A 248 10.19 10.98 -16.25
CA MET A 248 10.92 9.72 -16.01
C MET A 248 11.44 9.63 -14.57
N ASP A 249 11.72 10.75 -13.92
CA ASP A 249 12.10 10.81 -12.50
C ASP A 249 11.02 10.29 -11.55
N GLU A 250 9.75 10.25 -11.97
CA GLU A 250 8.65 9.64 -11.22
C GLU A 250 8.67 8.10 -11.29
N MET A 251 9.46 7.51 -12.17
CA MET A 251 9.61 6.05 -12.28
C MET A 251 10.34 5.42 -11.09
N LYS A 252 10.85 6.21 -10.15
CA LYS A 252 11.22 5.75 -8.81
C LYS A 252 10.03 5.21 -8.01
N TYR A 253 8.79 5.60 -8.34
CA TYR A 253 7.57 5.12 -7.70
C TYR A 253 7.07 3.78 -8.28
N ASP A 254 7.74 3.25 -9.29
CA ASP A 254 7.32 2.02 -9.97
C ASP A 254 7.50 0.74 -9.12
N MET A 255 8.05 0.90 -7.93
CA MET A 255 8.12 -0.09 -6.86
C MET A 255 7.08 0.12 -5.75
N CYS A 256 6.12 1.04 -5.91
CA CYS A 256 5.11 1.28 -4.88
C CYS A 256 4.19 0.08 -4.63
N GLY A 257 4.05 -0.85 -5.58
CA GLY A 257 3.41 -2.13 -5.33
C GLY A 257 4.14 -2.92 -4.23
N ALA A 258 5.46 -3.05 -4.34
CA ALA A 258 6.31 -3.68 -3.32
C ALA A 258 6.23 -2.94 -1.98
N ALA A 259 6.36 -1.61 -2.00
CA ALA A 259 6.28 -0.78 -0.80
C ALA A 259 4.95 -0.97 -0.06
N THR A 260 3.84 -1.05 -0.81
CA THR A 260 2.50 -1.25 -0.27
C THR A 260 2.34 -2.61 0.41
N VAL A 261 2.75 -3.71 -0.24
CA VAL A 261 2.57 -5.04 0.35
C VAL A 261 3.51 -5.26 1.55
N ILE A 262 4.71 -4.67 1.54
CA ILE A 262 5.62 -4.64 2.70
C ILE A 262 5.00 -3.81 3.84
N GLY A 263 4.43 -2.65 3.55
CA GLY A 263 3.71 -1.83 4.53
C GLY A 263 2.51 -2.57 5.14
N ALA A 264 1.73 -3.26 4.30
CA ALA A 264 0.55 -4.00 4.73
C ALA A 264 0.89 -5.17 5.68
N ILE A 265 1.92 -5.98 5.37
CA ILE A 265 2.33 -7.08 6.28
C ILE A 265 2.89 -6.54 7.60
N CYS A 266 3.57 -5.39 7.60
CA CYS A 266 4.02 -4.74 8.81
C CYS A 266 2.82 -4.21 9.64
N ALA A 267 1.80 -3.62 9.02
CA ALA A 267 0.58 -3.20 9.70
C ALA A 267 -0.15 -4.39 10.35
N VAL A 268 -0.28 -5.51 9.62
CA VAL A 268 -0.88 -6.76 10.13
C VAL A 268 -0.10 -7.31 11.34
N ALA A 269 1.23 -7.26 11.28
CA ALA A 269 2.08 -7.71 12.38
C ALA A 269 2.00 -6.78 13.60
N GLU A 270 1.90 -5.45 13.42
CA GLU A 270 1.67 -4.48 14.50
C GLU A 270 0.32 -4.73 15.19
N MET A 271 -0.73 -5.00 14.44
CA MET A 271 -2.06 -5.35 14.95
C MET A 271 -2.10 -6.74 15.60
N LYS A 272 -1.09 -7.58 15.39
CA LYS A 272 -1.03 -8.98 15.88
C LYS A 272 -2.22 -9.81 15.43
N LEU A 273 -2.72 -9.61 14.22
CA LEU A 273 -3.92 -10.30 13.73
C LEU A 273 -3.73 -11.82 13.72
N PRO A 274 -4.77 -12.62 14.10
CA PRO A 274 -4.73 -14.08 14.07
C PRO A 274 -4.94 -14.61 12.63
N ILE A 275 -3.98 -14.36 11.74
CA ILE A 275 -4.03 -14.70 10.32
C ILE A 275 -2.63 -15.02 9.79
N ASN A 276 -2.54 -15.86 8.77
CA ASN A 276 -1.29 -16.08 8.05
C ASN A 276 -1.26 -15.23 6.79
N LEU A 277 -0.20 -14.44 6.61
CA LEU A 277 -0.03 -13.55 5.48
C LEU A 277 1.38 -13.70 4.91
N ASN A 278 1.47 -13.98 3.61
CA ASN A 278 2.73 -14.01 2.88
C ASN A 278 2.79 -12.83 1.91
N VAL A 279 3.99 -12.28 1.74
CA VAL A 279 4.28 -11.22 0.78
C VAL A 279 5.38 -11.70 -0.15
N VAL A 280 5.18 -11.53 -1.46
CA VAL A 280 6.16 -11.87 -2.50
C VAL A 280 6.44 -10.62 -3.32
N VAL A 281 7.72 -10.24 -3.42
CA VAL A 281 8.14 -9.04 -4.17
C VAL A 281 9.22 -9.43 -5.16
N PRO A 282 8.93 -9.47 -6.47
CA PRO A 282 9.94 -9.50 -7.52
C PRO A 282 10.53 -8.10 -7.65
N ALA A 283 11.77 -7.92 -7.19
CA ALA A 283 12.47 -6.63 -7.20
C ALA A 283 13.59 -6.61 -8.23
N CYS A 284 13.55 -5.63 -9.15
CA CYS A 284 14.56 -5.41 -10.20
C CYS A 284 14.60 -3.96 -10.67
N GLU A 285 15.50 -3.66 -11.59
CA GLU A 285 15.47 -2.44 -12.41
C GLU A 285 15.22 -2.82 -13.88
N ASN A 286 14.51 -1.97 -14.61
CA ASN A 286 14.38 -2.04 -16.07
C ASN A 286 15.26 -0.97 -16.72
N ARG A 287 16.40 -1.38 -17.30
CA ARG A 287 17.44 -0.48 -17.81
C ARG A 287 17.81 -0.83 -19.26
N PRO A 288 18.08 0.14 -20.13
CA PRO A 288 18.67 -0.09 -21.43
C PRO A 288 20.18 -0.38 -21.27
N SER A 289 20.67 -1.37 -21.96
CA SER A 289 22.10 -1.68 -22.09
C SER A 289 22.33 -2.64 -23.25
N SER A 290 23.58 -2.98 -23.53
CA SER A 290 23.95 -3.98 -24.54
C SER A 290 23.46 -5.40 -24.24
N SER A 291 23.10 -5.68 -22.97
CA SER A 291 22.55 -6.99 -22.54
C SER A 291 21.04 -6.96 -22.29
N ALA A 292 20.36 -5.81 -22.53
CA ALA A 292 18.94 -5.68 -22.30
C ALA A 292 18.13 -6.54 -23.26
N THR A 293 16.98 -7.02 -22.81
CA THR A 293 16.00 -7.71 -23.63
C THR A 293 15.52 -6.82 -24.77
N LEU A 294 15.40 -7.38 -25.96
CA LEU A 294 14.99 -6.69 -27.16
C LEU A 294 13.49 -6.91 -27.44
N PRO A 295 12.78 -5.93 -28.01
CA PRO A 295 11.47 -6.19 -28.59
C PRO A 295 11.55 -7.29 -29.67
N GLY A 296 10.68 -8.30 -29.55
CA GLY A 296 10.70 -9.52 -30.36
C GLY A 296 11.34 -10.73 -29.67
N ASP A 297 12.04 -10.54 -28.56
CA ASP A 297 12.56 -11.67 -27.78
C ASP A 297 11.42 -12.55 -27.23
N ILE A 298 11.65 -13.86 -27.20
CA ILE A 298 10.73 -14.82 -26.61
C ILE A 298 11.37 -15.45 -25.37
N VAL A 299 10.65 -15.39 -24.26
CA VAL A 299 11.09 -15.96 -22.99
C VAL A 299 10.13 -17.03 -22.50
N LYS A 300 10.64 -18.03 -21.80
CA LYS A 300 9.85 -19.08 -21.16
C LYS A 300 9.72 -18.78 -19.67
N SER A 301 8.49 -18.50 -19.21
CA SER A 301 8.20 -18.21 -17.81
C SER A 301 8.36 -19.45 -16.91
N MET A 302 8.31 -19.25 -15.59
CA MET A 302 8.33 -20.33 -14.59
C MET A 302 7.18 -21.33 -14.78
N SER A 303 6.01 -20.89 -15.26
CA SER A 303 4.86 -21.75 -15.54
C SER A 303 5.06 -22.66 -16.75
N GLY A 304 6.10 -22.41 -17.55
CA GLY A 304 6.38 -23.11 -18.81
C GLY A 304 5.79 -22.44 -20.06
N GLN A 305 4.91 -21.44 -19.90
CA GLN A 305 4.35 -20.65 -21.00
C GLN A 305 5.42 -19.74 -21.61
N THR A 306 5.39 -19.62 -22.95
CA THR A 306 6.29 -18.73 -23.71
C THR A 306 5.63 -17.37 -23.93
N ILE A 307 6.43 -16.31 -23.86
CA ILE A 307 5.98 -14.92 -23.95
C ILE A 307 6.83 -14.20 -24.98
N GLU A 308 6.22 -13.67 -26.04
CA GLU A 308 6.85 -12.73 -26.97
C GLU A 308 6.81 -11.33 -26.36
N ILE A 309 7.97 -10.71 -26.19
CA ILE A 309 8.12 -9.40 -25.58
C ILE A 309 8.09 -8.36 -26.71
N LEU A 310 6.92 -7.84 -27.03
CA LEU A 310 6.76 -6.82 -28.07
C LEU A 310 7.09 -5.40 -27.58
N ASN A 311 7.03 -5.19 -26.28
CA ASN A 311 7.34 -3.90 -25.65
C ASN A 311 8.02 -4.14 -24.31
N THR A 312 9.26 -3.70 -24.16
CA THR A 312 10.03 -3.85 -22.92
C THR A 312 9.60 -2.89 -21.81
N ASP A 313 8.76 -1.87 -22.12
CA ASP A 313 8.11 -0.97 -21.14
C ASP A 313 6.84 -1.59 -20.51
N ALA A 314 6.49 -2.81 -20.90
CA ALA A 314 5.46 -3.63 -20.26
C ALA A 314 6.11 -4.73 -19.40
N GLU A 315 7.07 -4.36 -18.57
CA GLU A 315 7.98 -5.19 -17.77
C GLU A 315 7.31 -5.68 -16.47
N GLY A 316 6.42 -4.86 -15.87
CA GLY A 316 5.79 -5.17 -14.59
C GLY A 316 5.04 -6.49 -14.62
N ARG A 317 4.28 -6.76 -15.69
CA ARG A 317 3.58 -8.03 -15.85
C ARG A 317 4.52 -9.21 -16.07
N LEU A 318 5.71 -8.98 -16.64
CA LEU A 318 6.73 -10.03 -16.86
C LEU A 318 7.35 -10.48 -15.55
N ILE A 319 7.60 -9.57 -14.61
CA ILE A 319 8.10 -9.97 -13.28
C ILE A 319 7.01 -10.57 -12.40
N LEU A 320 5.76 -10.08 -12.54
CA LEU A 320 4.62 -10.54 -11.75
C LEU A 320 4.18 -11.96 -12.14
N CYS A 321 4.22 -12.35 -13.41
CA CYS A 321 3.77 -13.67 -13.83
C CYS A 321 4.59 -14.80 -13.17
N ASP A 322 5.91 -14.65 -13.06
CA ASP A 322 6.77 -15.61 -12.38
C ASP A 322 6.56 -15.57 -10.85
N ALA A 323 6.32 -14.37 -10.27
CA ALA A 323 6.03 -14.23 -8.85
C ALA A 323 4.66 -14.83 -8.46
N LEU A 324 3.66 -14.70 -9.31
CA LEU A 324 2.33 -15.31 -9.14
C LEU A 324 2.43 -16.83 -9.23
N THR A 325 3.10 -17.37 -10.26
CA THR A 325 3.40 -18.81 -10.40
C THR A 325 4.15 -19.35 -9.18
N TYR A 326 5.16 -18.61 -8.69
CA TYR A 326 5.87 -18.98 -7.47
C TYR A 326 4.96 -19.06 -6.25
N SER A 327 3.99 -18.17 -6.16
CA SER A 327 3.10 -18.02 -5.01
C SER A 327 2.08 -19.16 -4.86
N GLU A 328 1.81 -19.93 -5.93
CA GLU A 328 0.92 -21.10 -5.90
C GLU A 328 1.38 -22.16 -4.88
N ARG A 329 2.69 -22.28 -4.63
CA ARG A 329 3.29 -23.21 -3.65
C ARG A 329 2.81 -23.00 -2.21
N PHE A 330 2.33 -21.80 -1.87
CA PHE A 330 1.78 -21.51 -0.56
C PHE A 330 0.35 -22.00 -0.38
N ASN A 331 -0.29 -22.50 -1.44
CA ASN A 331 -1.70 -22.87 -1.46
C ASN A 331 -2.59 -21.76 -0.86
N PRO A 332 -2.56 -20.53 -1.40
CA PRO A 332 -3.21 -19.38 -0.79
C PRO A 332 -4.74 -19.52 -0.75
N LYS A 333 -5.38 -18.96 0.29
CA LYS A 333 -6.84 -18.80 0.31
C LYS A 333 -7.30 -17.78 -0.73
N TYR A 334 -6.59 -16.65 -0.79
CA TYR A 334 -6.68 -15.60 -1.81
C TYR A 334 -5.28 -15.11 -2.13
N ILE A 335 -5.07 -14.68 -3.36
CA ILE A 335 -3.86 -13.99 -3.80
C ILE A 335 -4.25 -12.65 -4.42
N VAL A 336 -3.56 -11.57 -4.02
CA VAL A 336 -3.77 -10.22 -4.55
C VAL A 336 -2.43 -9.67 -4.99
N ASP A 337 -2.29 -9.30 -6.26
CA ASP A 337 -1.12 -8.54 -6.69
C ASP A 337 -1.41 -7.04 -6.77
N VAL A 338 -0.38 -6.25 -6.53
CA VAL A 338 -0.44 -4.79 -6.43
C VAL A 338 0.68 -4.20 -7.29
N ALA A 339 0.32 -3.42 -8.27
CA ALA A 339 1.31 -2.88 -9.20
C ALA A 339 0.95 -1.49 -9.75
N THR A 340 1.94 -0.65 -9.88
CA THR A 340 1.93 0.52 -10.74
C THR A 340 2.06 0.05 -12.19
N LEU A 341 0.96 -0.51 -12.74
CA LEU A 341 1.12 -1.36 -13.92
C LEU A 341 0.90 -0.63 -15.23
N THR A 342 -0.13 0.21 -15.33
CA THR A 342 -0.49 0.77 -16.62
C THR A 342 -0.84 2.26 -16.58
N GLY A 343 -0.32 3.01 -17.56
CA GLY A 343 -0.81 4.37 -17.84
C GLY A 343 -2.28 4.39 -18.26
N ALA A 344 -2.77 3.31 -18.89
CA ALA A 344 -4.17 3.16 -19.27
C ALA A 344 -5.12 3.20 -18.05
N CYS A 345 -4.72 2.68 -16.90
CA CYS A 345 -5.47 2.79 -15.66
C CYS A 345 -5.60 4.25 -15.22
N VAL A 346 -4.53 5.04 -15.35
CA VAL A 346 -4.55 6.48 -15.02
C VAL A 346 -5.50 7.24 -15.95
N VAL A 347 -5.52 6.92 -17.24
CA VAL A 347 -6.44 7.52 -18.21
C VAL A 347 -7.90 7.17 -17.87
N ALA A 348 -8.16 5.92 -17.45
CA ALA A 348 -9.53 5.46 -17.17
C ALA A 348 -10.08 5.98 -15.83
N LEU A 349 -9.28 5.94 -14.74
CA LEU A 349 -9.75 6.21 -13.37
C LEU A 349 -9.10 7.43 -12.70
N GLY A 350 -8.20 8.11 -13.41
CA GLY A 350 -7.45 9.25 -12.88
C GLY A 350 -6.59 8.89 -11.68
N HIS A 351 -6.38 9.86 -10.79
CA HIS A 351 -5.61 9.71 -9.56
C HIS A 351 -6.50 9.44 -8.32
N ILE A 352 -7.73 8.97 -8.52
CA ILE A 352 -8.74 8.87 -7.47
C ILE A 352 -8.96 7.44 -7.03
N ARG A 353 -9.09 6.50 -7.97
CA ARG A 353 -9.48 5.11 -7.69
C ARG A 353 -8.39 4.13 -8.10
N THR A 354 -8.18 3.13 -7.26
CA THR A 354 -7.40 1.92 -7.60
C THR A 354 -8.29 1.02 -8.45
N ALA A 355 -7.77 0.50 -9.57
CA ALA A 355 -8.52 -0.48 -10.36
C ALA A 355 -8.43 -1.87 -9.72
N ILE A 356 -9.53 -2.63 -9.73
CA ILE A 356 -9.61 -4.03 -9.30
C ILE A 356 -10.04 -4.88 -10.47
N MET A 357 -9.23 -5.85 -10.88
CA MET A 357 -9.58 -6.92 -11.81
C MET A 357 -9.44 -8.26 -11.08
N SER A 358 -10.36 -9.21 -11.31
CA SER A 358 -10.35 -10.46 -10.56
C SER A 358 -11.00 -11.59 -11.36
N ASN A 359 -10.48 -12.81 -11.16
CA ASN A 359 -11.12 -14.06 -11.62
C ASN A 359 -12.11 -14.63 -10.59
N ASN A 360 -12.33 -13.92 -9.47
CA ASN A 360 -13.21 -14.39 -8.38
C ASN A 360 -14.07 -13.24 -7.84
N GLU A 361 -15.39 -13.38 -7.96
CA GLU A 361 -16.35 -12.34 -7.58
C GLU A 361 -16.35 -12.06 -6.08
N ASP A 362 -16.28 -13.11 -5.23
CA ASP A 362 -16.23 -12.93 -3.77
C ASP A 362 -15.00 -12.14 -3.34
N LEU A 363 -13.84 -12.42 -3.96
CA LEU A 363 -12.62 -11.69 -3.66
C LEU A 363 -12.74 -10.22 -4.05
N SER A 364 -13.27 -9.94 -5.25
CA SER A 364 -13.43 -8.57 -5.73
C SER A 364 -14.43 -7.78 -4.87
N ASN A 365 -15.54 -8.41 -4.44
CA ASN A 365 -16.50 -7.80 -3.53
C ASN A 365 -15.91 -7.51 -2.15
N ASN A 366 -15.13 -8.45 -1.58
CA ASN A 366 -14.44 -8.25 -0.31
C ASN A 366 -13.40 -7.10 -0.38
N LEU A 367 -12.72 -6.94 -1.53
CA LEU A 367 -11.79 -5.83 -1.75
C LEU A 367 -12.52 -4.49 -1.90
N MET A 368 -13.67 -4.46 -2.59
CA MET A 368 -14.51 -3.25 -2.70
C MET A 368 -15.05 -2.82 -1.32
N ASP A 369 -15.60 -3.76 -0.53
CA ASP A 369 -16.04 -3.47 0.85
C ASP A 369 -14.90 -2.93 1.72
N ALA A 370 -13.70 -3.49 1.59
CA ALA A 370 -12.52 -3.00 2.29
C ALA A 370 -12.09 -1.60 1.82
N ALA A 371 -12.19 -1.30 0.53
CA ALA A 371 -11.89 0.01 -0.03
C ALA A 371 -12.84 1.09 0.53
N ASP A 372 -14.13 0.79 0.57
CA ASP A 372 -15.15 1.70 1.10
C ASP A 372 -14.94 1.94 2.61
N LYS A 373 -14.75 0.87 3.40
CA LYS A 373 -14.50 0.96 4.85
C LYS A 373 -13.17 1.62 5.21
N ALA A 374 -12.17 1.54 4.35
CA ALA A 374 -10.90 2.25 4.54
C ALA A 374 -10.94 3.69 4.03
N SER A 375 -12.01 4.11 3.34
CA SER A 375 -12.05 5.35 2.56
C SER A 375 -10.83 5.46 1.62
N ASP A 376 -10.45 4.33 1.00
CA ASP A 376 -9.34 4.18 0.06
C ASP A 376 -9.91 3.68 -1.28
N LYS A 377 -10.47 4.61 -2.04
CA LYS A 377 -11.38 4.37 -3.16
C LYS A 377 -10.81 3.43 -4.23
N ALA A 378 -11.63 2.45 -4.63
CA ALA A 378 -11.35 1.54 -5.72
C ALA A 378 -12.51 1.46 -6.71
N TRP A 379 -12.31 0.73 -7.81
CA TRP A 379 -13.35 0.44 -8.81
C TRP A 379 -13.06 -0.88 -9.51
N LYS A 380 -14.09 -1.70 -9.73
CA LYS A 380 -13.98 -2.93 -10.51
C LYS A 380 -13.88 -2.61 -11.99
N MET A 381 -12.94 -3.26 -12.66
CA MET A 381 -12.78 -3.24 -14.11
C MET A 381 -13.10 -4.62 -14.69
N PRO A 382 -13.62 -4.69 -15.92
CA PRO A 382 -13.97 -5.97 -16.54
C PRO A 382 -12.73 -6.80 -16.89
N MET A 383 -12.94 -8.09 -17.05
CA MET A 383 -12.04 -9.05 -17.71
C MET A 383 -12.89 -9.95 -18.61
N GLY A 384 -12.31 -10.45 -19.69
CA GLY A 384 -13.03 -11.35 -20.60
C GLY A 384 -12.15 -11.90 -21.71
N SER A 385 -12.67 -12.92 -22.40
CA SER A 385 -11.98 -13.56 -23.53
C SER A 385 -11.73 -12.61 -24.71
N GLU A 386 -12.59 -11.62 -24.90
CA GLU A 386 -12.48 -10.59 -25.93
C GLU A 386 -11.24 -9.71 -25.73
N TYR A 387 -10.84 -9.46 -24.48
CA TYR A 387 -9.59 -8.76 -24.15
C TYR A 387 -8.39 -9.70 -24.16
N ASP A 388 -8.55 -10.93 -23.66
CA ASP A 388 -7.49 -11.94 -23.64
C ASP A 388 -7.04 -12.34 -25.05
N ASN A 389 -7.96 -12.36 -26.02
CA ASN A 389 -7.66 -12.62 -27.43
C ASN A 389 -6.69 -11.62 -28.06
N GLN A 390 -6.56 -10.40 -27.50
CA GLN A 390 -5.61 -9.39 -27.98
C GLN A 390 -4.15 -9.77 -27.66
N LEU A 391 -3.93 -10.73 -26.75
CA LEU A 391 -2.58 -11.20 -26.36
C LEU A 391 -2.04 -12.35 -27.23
N LYS A 392 -2.68 -12.66 -28.36
CA LYS A 392 -2.20 -13.68 -29.28
C LYS A 392 -0.86 -13.29 -29.87
N SER A 393 0.06 -14.25 -29.97
CA SER A 393 1.32 -14.16 -30.67
C SER A 393 1.34 -15.18 -31.82
N ASN A 394 2.05 -14.86 -32.88
CA ASN A 394 2.31 -15.83 -33.96
C ASN A 394 3.49 -16.77 -33.64
N PHE A 395 4.29 -16.46 -32.62
CA PHE A 395 5.59 -17.12 -32.38
C PHE A 395 5.70 -17.70 -30.96
N ALA A 396 4.80 -17.31 -30.04
CA ALA A 396 4.78 -17.76 -28.65
C ALA A 396 3.35 -18.05 -28.18
N ASP A 397 3.17 -18.59 -26.98
CA ASP A 397 1.85 -18.82 -26.42
C ASP A 397 1.08 -17.53 -26.22
N MET A 398 1.78 -16.40 -26.04
CA MET A 398 1.20 -15.06 -25.90
C MET A 398 2.23 -13.96 -26.14
N ALA A 399 1.73 -12.76 -26.47
CA ALA A 399 2.49 -11.52 -26.41
C ALA A 399 2.35 -10.85 -25.03
N ASN A 400 3.33 -10.01 -24.65
CA ASN A 400 3.25 -9.29 -23.38
C ASN A 400 2.34 -8.06 -23.41
N ILE A 401 1.91 -7.61 -24.58
CA ILE A 401 0.97 -6.50 -24.78
C ILE A 401 -0.15 -6.88 -25.76
N GLY A 402 -1.30 -6.20 -25.65
CA GLY A 402 -2.38 -6.28 -26.63
C GLY A 402 -2.31 -5.17 -27.69
N SER A 403 -3.41 -4.97 -28.41
CA SER A 403 -3.53 -4.03 -29.56
C SER A 403 -3.48 -2.54 -29.22
N GLY A 404 -3.22 -2.14 -27.98
CA GLY A 404 -3.14 -0.75 -27.54
C GLY A 404 -4.39 -0.19 -26.85
N TYR A 405 -5.58 -0.79 -27.07
CA TYR A 405 -6.81 -0.39 -26.41
C TYR A 405 -7.13 -1.29 -25.21
N GLY A 406 -7.69 -0.72 -24.13
CA GLY A 406 -8.00 -1.45 -22.91
C GLY A 406 -6.75 -1.97 -22.18
N GLY A 407 -5.63 -1.23 -22.22
CA GLY A 407 -4.31 -1.67 -21.77
C GLY A 407 -4.26 -2.17 -20.34
N SER A 408 -5.05 -1.61 -19.40
CA SER A 408 -5.14 -2.11 -18.03
C SER A 408 -5.85 -3.46 -17.95
N ILE A 409 -6.87 -3.67 -18.79
CA ILE A 409 -7.64 -4.92 -18.84
C ILE A 409 -6.81 -6.03 -19.48
N THR A 410 -6.14 -5.74 -20.61
CA THR A 410 -5.27 -6.73 -21.27
C THR A 410 -4.07 -7.11 -20.40
N ALA A 411 -3.53 -6.17 -19.59
CA ALA A 411 -2.50 -6.46 -18.59
C ALA A 411 -3.00 -7.42 -17.51
N ALA A 412 -4.23 -7.21 -17.02
CA ALA A 412 -4.86 -8.12 -16.06
C ALA A 412 -5.17 -9.49 -16.70
N CYS A 413 -5.64 -9.54 -17.95
CA CYS A 413 -5.81 -10.81 -18.67
C CYS A 413 -4.50 -11.58 -18.82
N PHE A 414 -3.39 -10.89 -19.12
CA PHE A 414 -2.05 -11.50 -19.13
C PHE A 414 -1.73 -12.17 -17.79
N LEU A 415 -1.89 -11.44 -16.66
CA LEU A 415 -1.64 -11.99 -15.32
C LEU A 415 -2.60 -13.13 -14.97
N GLY A 416 -3.84 -13.05 -15.42
CA GLY A 416 -4.87 -14.08 -15.25
C GLY A 416 -4.46 -15.45 -15.80
N ARG A 417 -3.64 -15.50 -16.86
CA ARG A 417 -3.12 -16.74 -17.45
C ARG A 417 -2.22 -17.52 -16.50
N PHE A 418 -1.63 -16.86 -15.49
CA PHE A 418 -0.73 -17.44 -14.49
C PHE A 418 -1.41 -17.69 -13.13
N THR A 419 -2.73 -17.46 -13.04
CA THR A 419 -3.49 -17.57 -11.78
C THR A 419 -4.74 -18.46 -11.89
N LYS A 420 -4.81 -19.30 -12.94
CA LYS A 420 -6.01 -20.13 -13.23
C LYS A 420 -6.46 -21.02 -12.07
N ASN A 421 -5.52 -21.52 -11.27
CA ASN A 421 -5.80 -22.40 -10.14
C ASN A 421 -5.95 -21.66 -8.80
N MET A 422 -5.92 -20.33 -8.81
CA MET A 422 -5.96 -19.49 -7.61
C MET A 422 -7.13 -18.50 -7.68
N LYS A 423 -7.74 -18.21 -6.54
CA LYS A 423 -8.66 -17.08 -6.40
C LYS A 423 -7.83 -15.81 -6.33
N TRP A 424 -7.81 -15.05 -7.41
CA TRP A 424 -6.87 -13.97 -7.65
C TRP A 424 -7.56 -12.63 -7.94
N ALA A 425 -6.90 -11.55 -7.52
CA ALA A 425 -7.20 -10.19 -7.92
C ALA A 425 -5.93 -9.39 -8.21
N HIS A 426 -6.00 -8.51 -9.20
CA HIS A 426 -5.00 -7.49 -9.53
C HIS A 426 -5.48 -6.12 -9.09
N LEU A 427 -4.60 -5.36 -8.43
CA LEU A 427 -4.79 -3.97 -8.09
C LEU A 427 -3.82 -3.11 -8.90
N ASP A 428 -4.35 -2.40 -9.92
CA ASP A 428 -3.55 -1.40 -10.63
C ASP A 428 -3.61 -0.07 -9.88
N ILE A 429 -2.45 0.33 -9.34
CA ILE A 429 -2.27 1.51 -8.49
C ILE A 429 -1.50 2.64 -9.19
N ALA A 430 -1.28 2.55 -10.50
CA ALA A 430 -0.52 3.57 -11.25
C ALA A 430 -1.06 4.99 -11.05
N GLY A 431 -2.38 5.14 -10.90
CA GLY A 431 -3.00 6.44 -10.63
C GLY A 431 -2.97 6.88 -9.18
N THR A 432 -2.79 5.99 -8.21
CA THR A 432 -3.03 6.28 -6.79
C THR A 432 -1.78 6.19 -5.90
N ALA A 433 -0.70 5.59 -6.37
CA ALA A 433 0.49 5.30 -5.58
C ALA A 433 1.33 6.53 -5.23
N TRP A 434 1.28 7.60 -6.05
CA TRP A 434 2.01 8.84 -5.79
C TRP A 434 1.22 10.07 -6.26
N LYS A 435 1.68 11.23 -5.84
CA LYS A 435 1.25 12.55 -6.34
C LYS A 435 2.41 13.20 -7.10
N SER A 436 2.09 13.97 -8.14
CA SER A 436 3.04 14.75 -8.95
C SER A 436 3.02 16.24 -8.57
N GLY A 437 3.93 17.03 -9.14
CA GLY A 437 3.99 18.48 -8.96
C GLY A 437 4.41 18.91 -7.56
N ALA A 438 3.83 19.99 -7.04
CA ALA A 438 4.19 20.57 -5.75
C ALA A 438 3.97 19.62 -4.55
N GLN A 439 3.06 18.67 -4.69
CA GLN A 439 2.77 17.67 -3.65
C GLN A 439 3.43 16.32 -3.95
N LYS A 440 4.48 16.30 -4.79
CA LYS A 440 5.16 15.08 -5.21
C LYS A 440 5.56 14.20 -4.02
N GLY A 441 5.11 12.95 -4.07
CA GLY A 441 5.41 11.97 -3.02
C GLY A 441 4.52 10.74 -3.07
N SER A 442 5.02 9.64 -2.52
CA SER A 442 4.25 8.41 -2.34
C SER A 442 3.09 8.63 -1.39
N THR A 443 1.92 8.09 -1.73
CA THR A 443 0.70 8.19 -0.92
C THR A 443 0.59 7.10 0.14
N GLY A 444 1.28 5.98 -0.04
CA GLY A 444 1.12 4.77 0.76
C GLY A 444 -0.16 3.99 0.46
N ARG A 445 -0.96 4.42 -0.54
CA ARG A 445 -2.13 3.67 -1.01
C ARG A 445 -1.70 2.42 -1.79
N PRO A 446 -2.45 1.31 -1.71
CA PRO A 446 -3.64 1.06 -0.91
C PRO A 446 -3.38 0.28 0.41
N VAL A 447 -2.35 0.63 1.20
CA VAL A 447 -2.12 -0.02 2.52
C VAL A 447 -3.37 -0.01 3.40
N PRO A 448 -4.16 1.11 3.52
CA PRO A 448 -5.38 1.12 4.33
C PRO A 448 -6.42 0.10 3.86
N MET A 449 -6.67 0.00 2.54
CA MET A 449 -7.60 -0.95 1.94
C MET A 449 -7.16 -2.40 2.16
N LEU A 450 -5.87 -2.73 1.92
CA LEU A 450 -5.34 -4.07 2.13
C LEU A 450 -5.37 -4.48 3.61
N SER A 451 -5.06 -3.54 4.51
CA SER A 451 -5.15 -3.78 5.96
C SER A 451 -6.59 -4.09 6.37
N GLU A 452 -7.56 -3.31 5.88
CA GLU A 452 -8.99 -3.55 6.14
C GLU A 452 -9.45 -4.90 5.58
N PHE A 453 -9.04 -5.24 4.35
CA PHE A 453 -9.31 -6.54 3.76
C PHE A 453 -8.83 -7.68 4.67
N ILE A 454 -7.58 -7.61 5.15
CA ILE A 454 -7.00 -8.64 6.03
C ILE A 454 -7.68 -8.65 7.40
N ILE A 455 -8.05 -7.50 7.99
CA ILE A 455 -8.84 -7.40 9.22
C ILE A 455 -10.18 -8.14 9.06
N ASN A 456 -10.89 -7.89 7.96
CA ASN A 456 -12.18 -8.54 7.68
C ASN A 456 -12.02 -10.04 7.50
N GLN A 457 -10.95 -10.50 6.83
CA GLN A 457 -10.68 -11.93 6.68
C GLN A 457 -10.29 -12.60 8.00
N SER A 458 -9.58 -11.91 8.89
CA SER A 458 -9.22 -12.47 10.20
C SER A 458 -10.45 -12.73 11.08
N LYS A 459 -11.47 -11.86 11.02
CA LYS A 459 -12.74 -12.04 11.75
C LYS A 459 -13.59 -13.20 11.22
N LYS A 460 -13.53 -13.49 9.92
CA LYS A 460 -14.24 -14.61 9.30
C LYS A 460 -13.63 -15.98 9.64
N ASN A 461 -12.41 -16.00 10.12
CA ASN A 461 -11.65 -17.21 10.48
C ASN A 461 -11.63 -17.48 11.99
N SER A 462 -12.10 -16.52 12.80
CA SER A 462 -12.31 -16.64 14.26
C SER A 462 -13.67 -17.21 14.55
#